data_fd72c158f5e2011608092babdbf48358
#
_entry.id   fd72c158f5e2011608092babdbf48358
#
_cell.length_a   1.000
_cell.length_b   1.000
_cell.length_c   1.000
_cell.angle_alpha   90.00
_cell.angle_beta   90.00
_cell.angle_gamma   90.00
#
_symmetry.space_group_name_H-M   'P 1'
#
loop_
_entity.id
_entity.type
_entity.pdbx_description
1 polymer ?
#
loop_
_entity_poly.entity_id
_entity_poly.type
_entity_poly.pdbx_seq_one_letter_code
_entity_poly.pdbx_strand_id
1 'polypeptide(L)'
;MKIAILGCGAMGTVLGAYMTKNGCPVELVDNYQAHVDAMNEKGAHIVGMVDEVIPVKALTPDQMEGIYDIVFLFTKQTANAEVLPKLLPHLGPDSTVCTLQNGVPEPYVASYVGKERTVGGTVLWGATFWEPGVSELTQDITKQDHLFEIGEIDGTIGPRIRKVAEVLDYMGHTAISDKLMDSRWGKLINNACMSGMSAACGCTFGEVLANDKARACLSYLGYEVKKCCEAAGHTLPEVMLHDQSPASLILGSQKVFDESQDMFLKMYAGMETAKASMLQDLEKGRITEVKMINGYVCQTGDEHGIDTPFNDKVVEIVTGIEQGKLPLDMSNLALFDSCEFPYELYKK
;
A
#
# COMPACT_ATOMS: atom_id res chain seq x y z
N MET A 1 15.72 7.96 -22.54
CA MET A 1 14.60 7.32 -21.86
C MET A 1 13.77 8.39 -21.17
N LYS A 2 12.47 8.43 -21.41
CA LYS A 2 11.56 9.41 -20.81
C LYS A 2 10.78 8.73 -19.70
N ILE A 3 10.85 9.25 -18.48
CA ILE A 3 10.30 8.63 -17.27
C ILE A 3 9.36 9.63 -16.59
N ALA A 4 8.24 9.14 -16.08
CA ALA A 4 7.34 9.91 -15.23
C ALA A 4 7.06 9.19 -13.92
N ILE A 5 6.81 9.95 -12.86
CA ILE A 5 6.18 9.51 -11.63
C ILE A 5 4.80 10.15 -11.58
N LEU A 6 3.75 9.36 -11.69
CA LEU A 6 2.37 9.82 -11.72
C LEU A 6 1.75 9.64 -10.34
N GLY A 7 1.45 10.76 -9.69
CA GLY A 7 1.04 10.84 -8.30
C GLY A 7 2.22 11.22 -7.38
N CYS A 8 2.66 12.47 -7.46
CA CYS A 8 3.77 12.99 -6.66
C CYS A 8 3.30 13.53 -5.31
N GLY A 9 2.48 12.77 -4.58
CA GLY A 9 2.28 12.99 -3.15
C GLY A 9 3.57 12.76 -2.36
N ALA A 10 3.49 12.35 -1.10
CA ALA A 10 4.69 12.14 -0.28
C ALA A 10 5.72 11.20 -0.93
N MET A 11 5.28 9.99 -1.27
CA MET A 11 6.17 8.94 -1.77
C MET A 11 6.75 9.28 -3.15
N GLY A 12 5.91 9.73 -4.09
CA GLY A 12 6.35 10.07 -5.44
C GLY A 12 7.30 11.27 -5.47
N THR A 13 7.11 12.25 -4.58
CA THR A 13 8.03 13.40 -4.43
C THR A 13 9.40 12.95 -3.97
N VAL A 14 9.48 12.12 -2.93
CA VAL A 14 10.76 11.59 -2.42
C VAL A 14 11.46 10.76 -3.49
N LEU A 15 10.77 9.82 -4.14
CA LEU A 15 11.35 9.01 -5.21
C LEU A 15 11.91 9.89 -6.34
N GLY A 16 11.10 10.83 -6.86
CA GLY A 16 11.50 11.70 -7.95
C GLY A 16 12.67 12.62 -7.63
N ALA A 17 12.70 13.12 -6.39
CA ALA A 17 13.80 13.93 -5.89
C ALA A 17 15.11 13.13 -5.86
N TYR A 18 15.11 11.93 -5.25
CA TYR A 18 16.31 11.08 -5.18
C TYR A 18 16.77 10.60 -6.56
N MET A 19 15.85 10.18 -7.42
CA MET A 19 16.19 9.81 -8.81
C MET A 19 16.88 10.97 -9.54
N THR A 20 16.31 12.18 -9.45
CA THR A 20 16.86 13.38 -10.08
C THR A 20 18.23 13.75 -9.51
N LYS A 21 18.37 13.75 -8.17
CA LYS A 21 19.62 14.00 -7.45
C LYS A 21 20.75 13.08 -7.93
N ASN A 22 20.43 11.82 -8.16
CA ASN A 22 21.40 10.79 -8.55
C ASN A 22 21.58 10.66 -10.08
N GLY A 23 21.04 11.59 -10.88
CA GLY A 23 21.32 11.70 -12.30
C GLY A 23 20.34 10.97 -13.23
N CYS A 24 19.18 10.53 -12.71
CA CYS A 24 18.08 10.04 -13.54
C CYS A 24 16.99 11.12 -13.68
N PRO A 25 16.94 11.85 -14.79
CA PRO A 25 15.93 12.87 -14.99
C PRO A 25 14.55 12.22 -15.13
N VAL A 26 13.61 12.67 -14.30
CA VAL A 26 12.25 12.18 -14.24
C VAL A 26 11.27 13.34 -14.15
N GLU A 27 10.10 13.20 -14.78
CA GLU A 27 9.02 14.17 -14.68
C GLU A 27 8.07 13.77 -13.53
N LEU A 28 7.91 14.66 -12.55
CA LEU A 28 7.01 14.47 -11.42
C LEU A 28 5.62 14.99 -11.81
N VAL A 29 4.62 14.13 -11.83
CA VAL A 29 3.27 14.50 -12.30
C VAL A 29 2.27 14.42 -11.17
N ASP A 30 1.62 15.55 -10.85
CA ASP A 30 0.58 15.62 -9.83
C ASP A 30 -0.55 16.58 -10.25
N ASN A 31 -1.77 16.33 -9.82
CA ASN A 31 -2.92 17.17 -10.11
C ASN A 31 -3.06 18.38 -9.14
N TYR A 32 -2.27 18.40 -8.06
CA TYR A 32 -2.27 19.49 -7.09
C TYR A 32 -1.36 20.63 -7.57
N GLN A 33 -1.94 21.60 -8.26
CA GLN A 33 -1.22 22.71 -8.89
C GLN A 33 -0.25 23.42 -7.94
N ALA A 34 -0.69 23.73 -6.70
CA ALA A 34 0.18 24.41 -5.73
C ALA A 34 1.42 23.59 -5.37
N HIS A 35 1.33 22.26 -5.41
CA HIS A 35 2.47 21.38 -5.17
C HIS A 35 3.42 21.36 -6.37
N VAL A 36 2.88 21.30 -7.58
CA VAL A 36 3.64 21.40 -8.83
C VAL A 36 4.40 22.72 -8.90
N ASP A 37 3.71 23.83 -8.62
CA ASP A 37 4.33 25.17 -8.64
C ASP A 37 5.45 25.30 -7.62
N ALA A 38 5.22 24.84 -6.38
CA ALA A 38 6.22 24.88 -5.30
C ALA A 38 7.46 24.05 -5.66
N MET A 39 7.29 22.85 -6.22
CA MET A 39 8.40 22.01 -6.66
C MET A 39 9.22 22.65 -7.80
N ASN A 40 8.55 23.29 -8.76
CA ASN A 40 9.23 23.98 -9.86
C ASN A 40 9.95 25.25 -9.42
N GLU A 41 9.37 26.01 -8.48
CA GLU A 41 9.92 27.28 -8.00
C GLU A 41 11.07 27.08 -7.02
N LYS A 42 10.91 26.14 -6.07
CA LYS A 42 11.81 26.00 -4.91
C LYS A 42 12.58 24.66 -4.91
N GLY A 43 12.21 23.71 -5.76
CA GLY A 43 12.64 22.33 -5.68
C GLY A 43 11.79 21.48 -4.73
N ALA A 44 11.98 20.17 -4.77
CA ALA A 44 11.40 19.24 -3.80
C ALA A 44 12.22 19.31 -2.50
N HIS A 45 11.59 19.71 -1.41
CA HIS A 45 12.21 19.79 -0.08
C HIS A 45 11.91 18.49 0.68
N ILE A 46 12.93 17.68 0.88
CA ILE A 46 12.84 16.41 1.62
C ILE A 46 13.36 16.66 3.04
N VAL A 47 12.47 16.50 4.02
CA VAL A 47 12.75 16.69 5.44
C VAL A 47 12.71 15.36 6.20
N GLY A 48 12.93 15.36 7.51
CA GLY A 48 12.88 14.18 8.38
C GLY A 48 14.24 13.51 8.55
N MET A 49 14.46 12.35 7.94
CA MET A 49 15.77 11.69 8.01
C MET A 49 16.90 12.48 7.33
N VAL A 50 16.53 13.44 6.50
CA VAL A 50 17.42 14.38 5.80
C VAL A 50 16.79 15.77 5.85
N ASP A 51 17.53 16.78 5.41
CA ASP A 51 17.02 18.13 5.16
C ASP A 51 17.69 18.64 3.88
N GLU A 52 17.04 18.37 2.74
CA GLU A 52 17.61 18.65 1.42
C GLU A 52 16.58 19.24 0.45
N VAL A 53 16.97 20.23 -0.32
CA VAL A 53 16.18 20.79 -1.42
C VAL A 53 16.79 20.34 -2.74
N ILE A 54 16.01 19.64 -3.55
CA ILE A 54 16.47 19.04 -4.81
C ILE A 54 15.67 19.67 -5.96
N PRO A 55 16.33 20.33 -6.93
CA PRO A 55 15.65 20.82 -8.13
C PRO A 55 15.04 19.67 -8.92
N VAL A 56 13.75 19.77 -9.23
CA VAL A 56 13.01 18.75 -9.99
C VAL A 56 12.18 19.40 -11.09
N LYS A 57 11.70 18.60 -12.03
CA LYS A 57 10.72 19.02 -13.04
C LYS A 57 9.36 18.45 -12.69
N ALA A 58 8.41 19.30 -12.33
CA ALA A 58 7.05 18.91 -11.99
C ALA A 58 6.06 19.42 -13.03
N LEU A 59 5.02 18.61 -13.32
CA LEU A 59 3.99 18.87 -14.33
C LEU A 59 2.63 18.54 -13.76
N THR A 60 1.58 19.18 -14.28
CA THR A 60 0.22 18.66 -14.17
C THR A 60 -0.04 17.59 -15.23
N PRO A 61 -1.06 16.69 -15.06
CA PRO A 61 -1.36 15.66 -16.05
C PRO A 61 -1.59 16.20 -17.48
N ASP A 62 -2.19 17.39 -17.62
CA ASP A 62 -2.46 18.02 -18.90
C ASP A 62 -1.20 18.59 -19.56
N GLN A 63 -0.12 18.70 -18.87
CA GLN A 63 1.20 19.13 -19.39
C GLN A 63 2.07 17.94 -19.80
N MET A 64 1.59 16.70 -19.62
CA MET A 64 2.29 15.53 -20.13
C MET A 64 2.32 15.55 -21.66
N GLU A 65 3.48 15.28 -22.25
CA GLU A 65 3.66 15.28 -23.69
C GLU A 65 4.38 14.01 -24.17
N GLY A 66 4.02 13.54 -25.37
CA GLY A 66 4.70 12.42 -26.03
C GLY A 66 4.56 11.09 -25.28
N ILE A 67 5.45 10.16 -25.58
CA ILE A 67 5.44 8.78 -25.06
C ILE A 67 6.49 8.65 -23.96
N TYR A 68 6.12 8.02 -22.85
CA TYR A 68 7.01 7.66 -21.75
C TYR A 68 7.46 6.21 -21.88
N ASP A 69 8.73 5.96 -21.65
CA ASP A 69 9.30 4.61 -21.62
C ASP A 69 8.90 3.89 -20.34
N ILE A 70 8.93 4.60 -19.19
CA ILE A 70 8.52 4.06 -17.88
C ILE A 70 7.66 5.10 -17.14
N VAL A 71 6.55 4.63 -16.58
CA VAL A 71 5.70 5.41 -15.68
C VAL A 71 5.60 4.69 -14.35
N PHE A 72 6.05 5.33 -13.27
CA PHE A 72 5.81 4.87 -11.91
C PHE A 72 4.48 5.42 -11.41
N LEU A 73 3.55 4.52 -11.06
CA LEU A 73 2.21 4.90 -10.61
C LEU A 73 2.16 4.90 -9.08
N PHE A 74 2.01 6.09 -8.52
CA PHE A 74 1.92 6.35 -7.08
C PHE A 74 0.63 7.06 -6.66
N THR A 75 -0.29 7.31 -7.58
CA THR A 75 -1.62 7.81 -7.20
C THR A 75 -2.30 6.82 -6.27
N LYS A 76 -3.24 7.28 -5.43
CA LYS A 76 -4.09 6.33 -4.73
C LYS A 76 -4.90 5.51 -5.73
N GLN A 77 -5.15 4.24 -5.42
CA GLN A 77 -5.93 3.36 -6.29
C GLN A 77 -7.34 3.91 -6.55
N THR A 78 -7.89 4.67 -5.61
CA THR A 78 -9.19 5.36 -5.77
C THR A 78 -9.24 6.29 -6.99
N ALA A 79 -8.09 6.77 -7.46
CA ALA A 79 -7.98 7.62 -8.65
C ALA A 79 -7.76 6.84 -9.97
N ASN A 80 -7.54 5.54 -9.93
CA ASN A 80 -7.14 4.74 -11.09
C ASN A 80 -8.15 4.83 -12.25
N ALA A 81 -9.45 4.81 -11.96
CA ALA A 81 -10.49 4.91 -12.98
C ALA A 81 -10.45 6.22 -13.78
N GLU A 82 -9.91 7.29 -13.17
CA GLU A 82 -9.73 8.59 -13.83
C GLU A 82 -8.34 8.72 -14.48
N VAL A 83 -7.32 8.27 -13.78
CA VAL A 83 -5.92 8.49 -14.14
C VAL A 83 -5.48 7.58 -15.29
N LEU A 84 -5.84 6.29 -15.25
CA LEU A 84 -5.37 5.34 -16.25
C LEU A 84 -5.86 5.64 -17.68
N PRO A 85 -7.12 6.01 -17.92
CA PRO A 85 -7.54 6.43 -19.27
C PRO A 85 -6.76 7.65 -19.80
N LYS A 86 -6.40 8.60 -18.92
CA LYS A 86 -5.62 9.79 -19.31
C LYS A 86 -4.16 9.47 -19.58
N LEU A 87 -3.64 8.39 -19.00
CA LEU A 87 -2.29 7.93 -19.23
C LEU A 87 -2.12 7.22 -20.58
N LEU A 88 -3.15 6.55 -21.09
CA LEU A 88 -3.07 5.74 -22.33
C LEU A 88 -2.47 6.47 -23.53
N PRO A 89 -2.80 7.75 -23.83
CA PRO A 89 -2.21 8.49 -24.96
C PRO A 89 -0.69 8.69 -24.85
N HIS A 90 -0.13 8.50 -23.65
CA HIS A 90 1.29 8.68 -23.33
C HIS A 90 2.06 7.36 -23.26
N LEU A 91 1.43 6.23 -23.64
CA LEU A 91 2.05 4.91 -23.65
C LEU A 91 2.20 4.39 -25.08
N GLY A 92 3.42 3.98 -25.42
CA GLY A 92 3.73 3.26 -26.65
C GLY A 92 3.72 1.73 -26.45
N PRO A 93 4.05 0.97 -27.51
CA PRO A 93 4.09 -0.50 -27.43
C PRO A 93 5.06 -1.03 -26.38
N ASP A 94 6.20 -0.38 -26.22
CA ASP A 94 7.30 -0.78 -25.33
C ASP A 94 7.28 -0.04 -23.98
N SER A 95 6.27 0.79 -23.72
CA SER A 95 6.11 1.49 -22.46
C SER A 95 5.87 0.52 -21.32
N THR A 96 6.36 0.85 -20.12
CA THR A 96 6.13 0.10 -18.89
C THR A 96 5.45 0.98 -17.85
N VAL A 97 4.38 0.48 -17.25
CA VAL A 97 3.72 1.08 -16.10
C VAL A 97 4.04 0.22 -14.89
N CYS A 98 4.86 0.76 -13.99
CA CYS A 98 5.20 0.12 -12.74
C CYS A 98 4.31 0.67 -11.62
N THR A 99 3.34 -0.12 -11.17
CA THR A 99 2.49 0.31 -10.05
C THR A 99 3.17 0.03 -8.71
N LEU A 100 3.37 1.09 -7.93
CA LEU A 100 3.93 1.05 -6.58
C LEU A 100 2.84 1.40 -5.53
N GLN A 101 1.58 1.34 -5.93
CA GLN A 101 0.41 1.56 -5.08
C GLN A 101 0.28 0.46 -4.03
N ASN A 102 -0.39 0.75 -2.92
CA ASN A 102 -0.70 -0.26 -1.89
C ASN A 102 -1.77 -1.25 -2.37
N GLY A 103 -1.95 -2.36 -1.65
CA GLY A 103 -2.90 -3.41 -2.02
C GLY A 103 -2.38 -4.27 -3.17
N VAL A 104 -3.29 -4.69 -4.05
CA VAL A 104 -3.00 -5.52 -5.23
C VAL A 104 -3.54 -4.81 -6.49
N PRO A 105 -2.89 -3.74 -6.95
CA PRO A 105 -3.37 -2.93 -8.07
C PRO A 105 -3.13 -3.55 -9.45
N GLU A 106 -2.22 -4.50 -9.58
CA GLU A 106 -1.73 -5.02 -10.86
C GLU A 106 -2.84 -5.50 -11.79
N PRO A 107 -3.82 -6.32 -11.35
CA PRO A 107 -4.90 -6.78 -12.24
C PRO A 107 -5.74 -5.62 -12.78
N TYR A 108 -6.02 -4.62 -11.93
CA TYR A 108 -6.80 -3.46 -12.33
C TYR A 108 -6.02 -2.57 -13.29
N VAL A 109 -4.76 -2.27 -13.01
CA VAL A 109 -3.89 -1.50 -13.91
C VAL A 109 -3.74 -2.21 -15.24
N ALA A 110 -3.49 -3.52 -15.23
CA ALA A 110 -3.36 -4.33 -16.44
C ALA A 110 -4.62 -4.36 -17.32
N SER A 111 -5.81 -4.22 -16.72
CA SER A 111 -7.06 -4.13 -17.47
C SER A 111 -7.17 -2.88 -18.35
N TYR A 112 -6.43 -1.82 -18.02
CA TYR A 112 -6.36 -0.58 -18.81
C TYR A 112 -5.16 -0.53 -19.74
N VAL A 113 -3.95 -0.81 -19.21
CA VAL A 113 -2.72 -0.59 -19.97
C VAL A 113 -2.20 -1.85 -20.66
N GLY A 114 -2.77 -3.01 -20.35
CA GLY A 114 -2.33 -4.33 -20.84
C GLY A 114 -1.32 -4.99 -19.88
N LYS A 115 -1.38 -6.32 -19.80
CA LYS A 115 -0.45 -7.13 -18.97
C LYS A 115 1.01 -6.95 -19.43
N GLU A 116 1.20 -6.84 -20.73
CA GLU A 116 2.50 -6.66 -21.37
C GLU A 116 3.19 -5.34 -21.00
N ARG A 117 2.46 -4.38 -20.44
CA ARG A 117 3.00 -3.10 -19.95
C ARG A 117 3.03 -2.99 -18.44
N THR A 118 2.38 -3.90 -17.72
CA THR A 118 2.21 -3.80 -16.27
C THR A 118 3.32 -4.53 -15.53
N VAL A 119 3.98 -3.81 -14.65
CA VAL A 119 4.90 -4.30 -13.62
C VAL A 119 4.38 -3.84 -12.28
N GLY A 120 4.48 -4.65 -11.26
CA GLY A 120 4.10 -4.28 -9.91
C GLY A 120 5.28 -4.23 -8.95
N GLY A 121 5.08 -3.60 -7.82
CA GLY A 121 6.11 -3.61 -6.77
C GLY A 121 5.65 -3.06 -5.44
N THR A 122 6.29 -3.52 -4.40
CA THR A 122 6.13 -3.01 -3.04
C THR A 122 7.22 -2.00 -2.70
N VAL A 123 6.84 -0.97 -1.95
CA VAL A 123 7.76 0.03 -1.39
C VAL A 123 7.97 -0.30 0.09
N LEU A 124 9.22 -0.30 0.54
CA LEU A 124 9.63 -0.72 1.88
C LEU A 124 10.13 0.44 2.74
N TRP A 125 9.88 1.66 2.33
CA TRP A 125 10.16 2.88 3.09
C TRP A 125 8.91 3.74 3.17
N GLY A 126 8.92 4.78 4.00
CA GLY A 126 7.77 5.63 4.26
C GLY A 126 8.06 7.11 4.04
N ALA A 127 7.01 7.86 3.65
CA ALA A 127 7.03 9.30 3.56
C ALA A 127 5.69 9.92 3.97
N THR A 128 5.73 11.15 4.47
CA THR A 128 4.57 11.94 4.85
C THR A 128 4.54 13.24 4.05
N PHE A 129 3.40 13.59 3.49
CA PHE A 129 3.19 14.87 2.84
C PHE A 129 2.92 15.96 3.90
N TRP A 130 3.74 16.98 3.92
CA TRP A 130 3.59 18.11 4.86
C TRP A 130 2.82 19.26 4.24
N GLU A 131 3.37 19.85 3.20
CA GLU A 131 2.81 20.99 2.49
C GLU A 131 3.30 21.00 1.02
N PRO A 132 2.78 21.86 0.14
CA PRO A 132 3.25 21.97 -1.22
C PRO A 132 4.77 22.12 -1.33
N GLY A 133 5.40 21.20 -2.08
CA GLY A 133 6.84 21.13 -2.26
C GLY A 133 7.61 20.42 -1.14
N VAL A 134 6.97 20.06 0.00
CA VAL A 134 7.65 19.48 1.15
C VAL A 134 7.12 18.10 1.49
N SER A 135 8.02 17.12 1.53
CA SER A 135 7.73 15.73 1.92
C SER A 135 8.76 15.24 2.94
N GLU A 136 8.29 14.56 3.98
CA GLU A 136 9.14 13.97 5.01
C GLU A 136 9.50 12.53 4.64
N LEU A 137 10.79 12.20 4.65
CA LEU A 137 11.27 10.83 4.64
C LEU A 137 11.27 10.32 6.08
N THR A 138 10.39 9.35 6.39
CA THR A 138 10.15 8.92 7.78
C THR A 138 11.08 7.81 8.25
N GLN A 139 11.83 7.18 7.34
CA GLN A 139 12.72 6.07 7.63
C GLN A 139 14.11 6.29 7.05
N ASP A 140 15.13 5.77 7.73
CA ASP A 140 16.50 5.78 7.24
C ASP A 140 16.67 4.69 6.15
N ILE A 141 16.62 5.13 4.90
CA ILE A 141 16.71 4.26 3.73
C ILE A 141 18.10 3.62 3.56
N THR A 142 19.12 4.13 4.25
CA THR A 142 20.49 3.60 4.16
C THR A 142 20.70 2.31 4.96
N LYS A 143 19.76 2.00 5.86
CA LYS A 143 19.80 0.81 6.73
C LYS A 143 18.99 -0.36 6.20
N GLN A 144 18.39 -0.23 5.03
CA GLN A 144 17.56 -1.27 4.44
C GLN A 144 18.33 -2.02 3.36
N ASP A 145 18.17 -3.34 3.31
CA ASP A 145 18.80 -4.19 2.30
C ASP A 145 18.31 -3.83 0.88
N HIS A 146 17.04 -3.49 0.75
CA HIS A 146 16.43 -3.00 -0.48
C HIS A 146 15.25 -2.08 -0.16
N LEU A 147 14.99 -1.12 -1.06
CA LEU A 147 13.92 -0.12 -0.93
C LEU A 147 12.66 -0.51 -1.69
N PHE A 148 12.80 -1.35 -2.69
CA PHE A 148 11.73 -1.82 -3.56
C PHE A 148 11.87 -3.31 -3.79
N GLU A 149 10.73 -4.00 -3.87
CA GLU A 149 10.64 -5.33 -4.43
C GLU A 149 9.66 -5.29 -5.59
N ILE A 150 10.11 -5.58 -6.80
CA ILE A 150 9.31 -5.50 -8.01
C ILE A 150 9.24 -6.84 -8.74
N GLY A 151 8.19 -7.05 -9.52
CA GLY A 151 8.01 -8.27 -10.30
C GLY A 151 7.02 -8.11 -11.45
N GLU A 152 7.10 -9.04 -12.38
CA GLU A 152 6.06 -9.25 -13.39
C GLU A 152 4.88 -10.00 -12.76
N ILE A 153 3.67 -9.80 -13.30
CA ILE A 153 2.46 -10.48 -12.80
C ILE A 153 2.58 -12.02 -12.94
N ASP A 154 3.28 -12.47 -13.98
CA ASP A 154 3.48 -13.90 -14.29
C ASP A 154 4.78 -14.47 -13.71
N GLY A 155 5.54 -13.71 -12.94
CA GLY A 155 6.82 -14.10 -12.36
C GLY A 155 8.01 -14.13 -13.33
N THR A 156 7.83 -13.68 -14.58
CA THR A 156 8.92 -13.66 -15.56
C THR A 156 10.01 -12.65 -15.18
N ILE A 157 11.27 -13.05 -15.21
CA ILE A 157 12.41 -12.15 -14.99
C ILE A 157 13.12 -11.86 -16.32
N GLY A 158 12.55 -10.95 -17.10
CA GLY A 158 13.03 -10.53 -18.41
C GLY A 158 13.80 -9.21 -18.43
N PRO A 159 14.16 -8.70 -19.62
CA PRO A 159 14.85 -7.41 -19.77
C PRO A 159 14.03 -6.22 -19.27
N ARG A 160 12.70 -6.25 -19.38
CA ARG A 160 11.79 -5.19 -18.95
C ARG A 160 11.91 -4.94 -17.45
N ILE A 161 11.73 -5.97 -16.63
CA ILE A 161 11.77 -5.83 -15.17
C ILE A 161 13.16 -5.40 -14.68
N ARG A 162 14.24 -5.89 -15.32
CA ARG A 162 15.61 -5.48 -15.02
C ARG A 162 15.82 -3.99 -15.29
N LYS A 163 15.28 -3.48 -16.39
CA LYS A 163 15.34 -2.06 -16.73
C LYS A 163 14.60 -1.19 -15.73
N VAL A 164 13.44 -1.65 -15.22
CA VAL A 164 12.69 -0.94 -14.17
C VAL A 164 13.50 -0.92 -12.87
N ALA A 165 14.12 -2.04 -12.49
CA ALA A 165 15.00 -2.10 -11.33
C ALA A 165 16.18 -1.13 -11.43
N GLU A 166 16.90 -1.12 -12.57
CA GLU A 166 18.01 -0.19 -12.84
C GLU A 166 17.59 1.27 -12.66
N VAL A 167 16.34 1.59 -13.00
CA VAL A 167 15.81 2.96 -12.84
C VAL A 167 15.46 3.27 -11.39
N LEU A 168 14.90 2.34 -10.66
CA LEU A 168 14.61 2.51 -9.22
C LEU A 168 15.89 2.56 -8.39
N ASP A 169 16.93 1.86 -8.82
CA ASP A 169 18.26 1.84 -8.16
C ASP A 169 18.91 3.23 -8.08
N TYR A 170 18.43 4.22 -8.84
CA TYR A 170 18.84 5.61 -8.63
C TYR A 170 18.39 6.19 -7.28
N MET A 171 17.37 5.62 -6.63
CA MET A 171 17.05 5.95 -5.26
C MET A 171 17.72 4.99 -4.28
N GLY A 172 17.74 3.71 -4.60
CA GLY A 172 18.35 2.67 -3.76
C GLY A 172 17.97 1.27 -4.24
N HIS A 173 18.64 0.26 -3.70
CA HIS A 173 18.57 -1.11 -4.18
C HIS A 173 17.14 -1.63 -4.36
N THR A 174 16.91 -2.29 -5.50
CA THR A 174 15.62 -2.88 -5.91
C THR A 174 15.79 -4.39 -6.06
N ALA A 175 15.05 -5.14 -5.27
CA ALA A 175 14.94 -6.59 -5.43
C ALA A 175 13.96 -6.94 -6.56
N ILE A 176 14.31 -7.95 -7.37
CA ILE A 176 13.40 -8.50 -8.38
C ILE A 176 12.86 -9.84 -7.89
N SER A 177 11.55 -9.97 -7.82
CA SER A 177 10.84 -11.15 -7.35
C SER A 177 10.17 -11.88 -8.51
N ASP A 178 10.27 -13.20 -8.55
CA ASP A 178 9.45 -14.07 -9.40
C ASP A 178 8.10 -14.43 -8.74
N LYS A 179 7.86 -13.91 -7.51
CA LYS A 179 6.66 -14.15 -6.70
C LYS A 179 6.03 -12.85 -6.21
N LEU A 180 5.93 -11.85 -7.10
CA LEU A 180 5.35 -10.54 -6.77
C LEU A 180 4.04 -10.64 -5.99
N MET A 181 3.14 -11.53 -6.41
CA MET A 181 1.81 -11.64 -5.79
C MET A 181 1.91 -12.17 -4.35
N ASP A 182 2.85 -13.07 -4.05
CA ASP A 182 3.09 -13.52 -2.68
C ASP A 182 3.53 -12.31 -1.80
N SER A 183 4.47 -11.49 -2.29
CA SER A 183 4.91 -10.26 -1.61
C SER A 183 3.78 -9.25 -1.43
N ARG A 184 2.89 -9.12 -2.45
CA ARG A 184 1.68 -8.29 -2.35
C ARG A 184 0.75 -8.76 -1.24
N TRP A 185 0.46 -10.06 -1.17
CA TRP A 185 -0.35 -10.64 -0.10
C TRP A 185 0.32 -10.48 1.27
N GLY A 186 1.65 -10.64 1.35
CA GLY A 186 2.43 -10.40 2.57
C GLY A 186 2.31 -8.97 3.08
N LYS A 187 2.32 -7.96 2.20
CA LYS A 187 2.08 -6.56 2.59
C LYS A 187 0.59 -6.29 2.86
N LEU A 188 -0.31 -6.93 2.10
CA LEU A 188 -1.75 -6.76 2.24
C LEU A 188 -2.24 -7.17 3.63
N ILE A 189 -1.70 -8.24 4.24
CA ILE A 189 -2.11 -8.66 5.57
C ILE A 189 -1.86 -7.56 6.61
N ASN A 190 -0.74 -6.85 6.54
CA ASN A 190 -0.48 -5.71 7.43
C ASN A 190 -1.51 -4.60 7.25
N ASN A 191 -1.83 -4.28 5.99
CA ASN A 191 -2.77 -3.22 5.69
C ASN A 191 -4.22 -3.63 6.01
N ALA A 192 -4.63 -4.84 5.73
CA ALA A 192 -5.98 -5.31 6.02
C ALA A 192 -6.23 -5.48 7.52
N CYS A 193 -5.25 -6.03 8.27
CA CYS A 193 -5.40 -6.24 9.70
C CYS A 193 -5.20 -4.93 10.47
N MET A 194 -3.96 -4.49 10.66
CA MET A 194 -3.64 -3.38 11.54
C MET A 194 -4.17 -2.04 11.02
N SER A 195 -3.94 -1.74 9.73
CA SER A 195 -4.41 -0.47 9.18
C SER A 195 -5.94 -0.45 9.05
N GLY A 196 -6.57 -1.59 8.75
CA GLY A 196 -8.02 -1.74 8.73
C GLY A 196 -8.64 -1.49 10.10
N MET A 197 -8.13 -2.13 11.17
CA MET A 197 -8.63 -1.93 12.54
C MET A 197 -8.37 -0.51 13.05
N SER A 198 -7.19 0.05 12.80
CA SER A 198 -6.86 1.42 13.17
C SER A 198 -7.84 2.42 12.54
N ALA A 199 -8.17 2.26 11.25
CA ALA A 199 -9.13 3.11 10.55
C ALA A 199 -10.57 2.89 11.05
N ALA A 200 -11.00 1.64 11.22
CA ALA A 200 -12.36 1.31 11.68
C ALA A 200 -12.63 1.82 13.11
N CYS A 201 -11.62 1.79 13.98
CA CYS A 201 -11.72 2.20 15.38
C CYS A 201 -11.25 3.64 15.64
N GLY A 202 -10.75 4.36 14.63
CA GLY A 202 -10.28 5.73 14.81
C GLY A 202 -9.14 5.87 15.81
N CYS A 203 -8.20 4.91 15.87
CA CYS A 203 -7.20 4.83 16.92
C CYS A 203 -5.81 4.43 16.41
N THR A 204 -4.78 4.66 17.23
CA THR A 204 -3.39 4.28 16.94
C THR A 204 -3.19 2.77 17.01
N PHE A 205 -2.05 2.30 16.50
CA PHE A 205 -1.69 0.87 16.56
C PHE A 205 -1.60 0.38 18.02
N GLY A 206 -1.03 1.20 18.93
CA GLY A 206 -0.96 0.86 20.34
C GLY A 206 -2.33 0.69 21.00
N GLU A 207 -3.31 1.54 20.64
CA GLU A 207 -4.68 1.45 21.16
C GLU A 207 -5.39 0.19 20.62
N VAL A 208 -5.17 -0.22 19.37
CA VAL A 208 -5.64 -1.50 18.83
C VAL A 208 -5.04 -2.67 19.62
N LEU A 209 -3.72 -2.66 19.82
CA LEU A 209 -3.01 -3.75 20.50
C LEU A 209 -3.34 -3.84 22.00
N ALA A 210 -3.63 -2.73 22.65
CA ALA A 210 -4.00 -2.69 24.07
C ALA A 210 -5.42 -3.20 24.34
N ASN A 211 -6.30 -3.22 23.33
CA ASN A 211 -7.68 -3.68 23.48
C ASN A 211 -7.81 -5.16 23.07
N ASP A 212 -8.19 -6.02 24.02
CA ASP A 212 -8.28 -7.48 23.80
C ASP A 212 -9.20 -7.86 22.63
N LYS A 213 -10.35 -7.18 22.50
CA LYS A 213 -11.30 -7.46 21.42
C LYS A 213 -10.74 -6.99 20.06
N ALA A 214 -10.16 -5.79 19.99
CA ALA A 214 -9.56 -5.30 18.76
C ALA A 214 -8.40 -6.20 18.32
N ARG A 215 -7.57 -6.66 19.27
CA ARG A 215 -6.48 -7.61 19.02
C ARG A 215 -7.00 -8.96 18.54
N ALA A 216 -8.11 -9.47 19.12
CA ALA A 216 -8.76 -10.68 18.62
C ALA A 216 -9.25 -10.50 17.17
N CYS A 217 -9.80 -9.34 16.81
CA CYS A 217 -10.21 -9.04 15.44
C CYS A 217 -9.01 -9.08 14.46
N LEU A 218 -7.79 -8.68 14.87
CA LEU A 218 -6.60 -8.84 14.03
C LEU A 218 -6.36 -10.30 13.64
N SER A 219 -6.52 -11.23 14.58
CA SER A 219 -6.34 -12.66 14.33
C SER A 219 -7.36 -13.20 13.30
N TYR A 220 -8.63 -12.77 13.41
CA TYR A 220 -9.65 -13.17 12.45
C TYR A 220 -9.46 -12.55 11.08
N LEU A 221 -9.11 -11.28 11.01
CA LEU A 221 -8.74 -10.61 9.76
C LEU A 221 -7.57 -11.32 9.07
N GLY A 222 -6.51 -11.64 9.83
CA GLY A 222 -5.35 -12.37 9.32
C GLY A 222 -5.70 -13.78 8.83
N TYR A 223 -6.59 -14.48 9.52
CA TYR A 223 -7.10 -15.77 9.09
C TYR A 223 -7.82 -15.70 7.74
N GLU A 224 -8.72 -14.72 7.56
CA GLU A 224 -9.44 -14.51 6.30
C GLU A 224 -8.48 -14.18 5.17
N VAL A 225 -7.53 -13.23 5.39
CA VAL A 225 -6.49 -12.88 4.40
C VAL A 225 -5.68 -14.12 4.01
N LYS A 226 -5.27 -14.92 4.98
CA LYS A 226 -4.49 -16.15 4.74
C LYS A 226 -5.28 -17.13 3.88
N LYS A 227 -6.53 -17.38 4.20
CA LYS A 227 -7.38 -18.30 3.43
C LYS A 227 -7.61 -17.82 2.01
N CYS A 228 -7.88 -16.55 1.82
CA CYS A 228 -8.05 -15.95 0.48
C CYS A 228 -6.76 -16.01 -0.33
N CYS A 229 -5.62 -15.73 0.28
CA CYS A 229 -4.29 -15.83 -0.34
C CYS A 229 -4.02 -17.25 -0.86
N GLU A 230 -4.24 -18.28 -0.03
CA GLU A 230 -4.03 -19.68 -0.40
C GLU A 230 -5.01 -20.15 -1.48
N ALA A 231 -6.28 -19.76 -1.38
CA ALA A 231 -7.28 -20.10 -2.39
C ALA A 231 -6.99 -19.46 -3.75
N ALA A 232 -6.40 -18.26 -3.76
CA ALA A 232 -5.91 -17.60 -4.96
C ALA A 232 -4.60 -18.21 -5.52
N GLY A 233 -4.06 -19.26 -4.88
CA GLY A 233 -2.85 -19.96 -5.32
C GLY A 233 -1.54 -19.30 -4.90
N HIS A 234 -1.58 -18.43 -3.89
CA HIS A 234 -0.42 -17.71 -3.37
C HIS A 234 0.01 -18.19 -1.99
N THR A 235 1.19 -17.79 -1.57
CA THR A 235 1.76 -18.11 -0.26
C THR A 235 2.11 -16.81 0.46
N LEU A 236 1.72 -16.68 1.74
CA LEU A 236 2.16 -15.54 2.54
C LEU A 236 3.65 -15.70 2.89
N PRO A 237 4.51 -14.74 2.50
CA PRO A 237 5.91 -14.75 2.93
C PRO A 237 6.06 -14.29 4.38
N GLU A 238 7.25 -14.44 4.93
CA GLU A 238 7.65 -13.72 6.14
C GLU A 238 7.53 -12.21 5.93
N VAL A 239 6.88 -11.51 6.85
CA VAL A 239 6.77 -10.05 6.81
C VAL A 239 7.18 -9.50 8.15
N MET A 240 7.98 -8.43 8.13
CA MET A 240 8.52 -7.79 9.34
C MET A 240 9.28 -8.77 10.26
N LEU A 241 9.99 -9.74 9.66
CA LEU A 241 10.75 -10.80 10.36
C LEU A 241 9.87 -11.77 11.18
N HIS A 242 8.59 -11.88 10.86
CA HIS A 242 7.68 -12.82 11.50
C HIS A 242 7.13 -13.82 10.49
N ASP A 243 7.19 -15.08 10.84
CA ASP A 243 6.58 -16.16 10.08
C ASP A 243 5.06 -16.05 10.13
N GLN A 244 4.45 -15.83 8.96
CA GLN A 244 3.00 -15.78 8.77
C GLN A 244 2.49 -17.11 8.17
N SER A 245 3.18 -18.19 8.49
CA SER A 245 2.82 -19.54 8.04
C SER A 245 1.40 -19.94 8.47
N PRO A 246 0.83 -20.98 7.86
CA PRO A 246 -0.44 -21.56 8.31
C PRO A 246 -0.51 -21.82 9.82
N ALA A 247 0.60 -22.23 10.44
CA ALA A 247 0.66 -22.50 11.87
C ALA A 247 0.35 -21.27 12.74
N SER A 248 0.64 -20.05 12.25
CA SER A 248 0.41 -18.81 12.99
C SER A 248 -0.95 -18.18 12.75
N LEU A 249 -1.61 -18.47 11.62
CA LEU A 249 -2.83 -17.78 11.19
C LEU A 249 -4.02 -18.71 10.92
N ILE A 250 -3.85 -20.01 10.84
CA ILE A 250 -4.98 -20.95 10.71
C ILE A 250 -5.56 -21.25 12.10
N LEU A 251 -6.60 -20.52 12.46
CA LEU A 251 -7.23 -20.54 13.77
C LEU A 251 -7.99 -21.86 14.03
N GLY A 252 -7.25 -22.96 14.25
CA GLY A 252 -7.82 -24.28 14.52
C GLY A 252 -7.86 -24.68 16.00
N SER A 253 -7.25 -23.89 16.89
CA SER A 253 -7.19 -24.14 18.32
C SER A 253 -6.95 -22.86 19.11
N GLN A 254 -7.25 -22.87 20.44
CA GLN A 254 -6.93 -21.73 21.31
C GLN A 254 -5.44 -21.39 21.28
N LYS A 255 -4.58 -22.41 21.25
CA LYS A 255 -3.14 -22.19 21.19
C LYS A 255 -2.72 -21.38 19.97
N VAL A 256 -3.21 -21.73 18.78
CA VAL A 256 -2.88 -21.00 17.54
C VAL A 256 -3.48 -19.60 17.54
N PHE A 257 -4.67 -19.43 18.12
CA PHE A 257 -5.25 -18.10 18.30
C PHE A 257 -4.38 -17.22 19.20
N ASP A 258 -3.91 -17.73 20.34
CA ASP A 258 -3.01 -16.99 21.24
C ASP A 258 -1.67 -16.68 20.55
N GLU A 259 -1.09 -17.64 19.82
CA GLU A 259 0.13 -17.43 19.02
C GLU A 259 -0.04 -16.34 17.95
N SER A 260 -1.21 -16.26 17.32
CA SER A 260 -1.49 -15.21 16.33
C SER A 260 -1.56 -13.81 16.97
N GLN A 261 -2.13 -13.70 18.17
CA GLN A 261 -2.13 -12.43 18.90
C GLN A 261 -0.73 -12.01 19.33
N ASP A 262 0.08 -12.97 19.83
CA ASP A 262 1.49 -12.72 20.17
C ASP A 262 2.30 -12.29 18.94
N MET A 263 2.02 -12.84 17.77
CA MET A 263 2.63 -12.43 16.51
C MET A 263 2.35 -10.94 16.23
N PHE A 264 1.08 -10.51 16.29
CA PHE A 264 0.73 -9.10 16.06
C PHE A 264 1.37 -8.18 17.09
N LEU A 265 1.42 -8.55 18.36
CA LEU A 265 2.11 -7.78 19.40
C LEU A 265 3.59 -7.58 19.08
N LYS A 266 4.28 -8.62 18.59
CA LYS A 266 5.69 -8.56 18.21
C LYS A 266 5.91 -7.75 16.93
N MET A 267 5.05 -7.93 15.92
CA MET A 267 5.16 -7.22 14.62
C MET A 267 5.13 -5.71 14.79
N TYR A 268 4.34 -5.20 15.72
CA TYR A 268 4.13 -3.77 15.88
C TYR A 268 4.78 -3.19 17.15
N ALA A 269 5.64 -3.96 17.82
CA ALA A 269 6.40 -3.48 18.96
C ALA A 269 7.26 -2.26 18.57
N GLY A 270 7.12 -1.16 19.31
CA GLY A 270 7.80 0.11 19.02
C GLY A 270 7.07 1.00 17.99
N MET A 271 5.90 0.57 17.51
CA MET A 271 5.07 1.35 16.58
C MET A 271 3.75 1.82 17.22
N GLU A 272 3.67 1.89 18.54
CA GLU A 272 2.43 2.12 19.28
C GLU A 272 1.77 3.47 18.95
N THR A 273 2.57 4.49 18.64
CA THR A 273 2.07 5.83 18.27
C THR A 273 1.73 5.97 16.79
N ALA A 274 2.01 4.93 15.98
CA ALA A 274 1.76 4.97 14.55
C ALA A 274 0.26 5.02 14.24
N LYS A 275 -0.08 5.76 13.18
CA LYS A 275 -1.42 5.85 12.60
C LYS A 275 -1.41 5.28 11.19
N ALA A 276 -2.38 4.44 10.89
CA ALA A 276 -2.60 3.92 9.54
C ALA A 276 -2.78 5.06 8.52
N SER A 277 -2.35 4.83 7.27
CA SER A 277 -2.60 5.76 6.17
C SER A 277 -4.10 6.00 5.95
N MET A 278 -4.93 4.96 6.09
CA MET A 278 -6.39 5.07 6.01
C MET A 278 -6.96 5.93 7.15
N LEU A 279 -6.45 5.79 8.38
CA LEU A 279 -6.86 6.66 9.49
C LEU A 279 -6.51 8.13 9.22
N GLN A 280 -5.30 8.39 8.73
CA GLN A 280 -4.88 9.76 8.37
C GLN A 280 -5.74 10.36 7.24
N ASP A 281 -6.24 9.53 6.31
CA ASP A 281 -7.18 9.97 5.29
C ASP A 281 -8.54 10.35 5.90
N LEU A 282 -9.08 9.52 6.78
CA LEU A 282 -10.35 9.80 7.49
C LEU A 282 -10.26 11.08 8.33
N GLU A 283 -9.16 11.28 9.08
CA GLU A 283 -8.92 12.49 9.86
C GLU A 283 -8.87 13.77 8.99
N LYS A 284 -8.48 13.61 7.71
CA LYS A 284 -8.45 14.70 6.71
C LYS A 284 -9.72 14.77 5.86
N GLY A 285 -10.75 13.98 6.16
CA GLY A 285 -11.99 13.90 5.39
C GLY A 285 -11.81 13.39 3.95
N ARG A 286 -10.83 12.53 3.71
CA ARG A 286 -10.51 11.93 2.41
C ARG A 286 -11.07 10.52 2.30
N ILE A 287 -11.41 10.13 1.07
CA ILE A 287 -11.76 8.74 0.77
C ILE A 287 -10.51 7.85 0.93
N THR A 288 -10.68 6.73 1.62
CA THR A 288 -9.61 5.76 1.89
C THR A 288 -9.48 4.73 0.77
N GLU A 289 -8.45 3.88 0.89
CA GLU A 289 -8.27 2.72 0.01
C GLU A 289 -8.89 1.43 0.59
N VAL A 290 -9.81 1.51 1.55
CA VAL A 290 -10.38 0.33 2.22
C VAL A 290 -10.97 -0.69 1.24
N LYS A 291 -11.62 -0.22 0.17
CA LYS A 291 -12.19 -1.10 -0.87
C LYS A 291 -11.14 -1.83 -1.70
N MET A 292 -9.94 -1.27 -1.82
CA MET A 292 -8.80 -1.84 -2.55
C MET A 292 -7.89 -2.66 -1.64
N ILE A 293 -8.08 -2.58 -0.33
CA ILE A 293 -7.32 -3.32 0.69
C ILE A 293 -8.20 -4.43 1.26
N ASN A 294 -9.06 -4.13 2.24
CA ASN A 294 -9.98 -5.13 2.81
C ASN A 294 -10.99 -5.61 1.78
N GLY A 295 -11.52 -4.70 0.92
CA GLY A 295 -12.44 -5.07 -0.15
C GLY A 295 -11.83 -6.00 -1.20
N TYR A 296 -10.52 -5.97 -1.44
CA TYR A 296 -9.85 -6.96 -2.28
C TYR A 296 -9.84 -8.35 -1.66
N VAL A 297 -9.68 -8.43 -0.33
CA VAL A 297 -9.80 -9.70 0.41
C VAL A 297 -11.22 -10.25 0.28
N CYS A 298 -12.25 -9.39 0.48
CA CYS A 298 -13.66 -9.77 0.33
C CYS A 298 -13.96 -10.28 -1.09
N GLN A 299 -13.53 -9.53 -2.11
CA GLN A 299 -13.69 -9.95 -3.51
C GLN A 299 -13.04 -11.32 -3.78
N THR A 300 -11.82 -11.53 -3.31
CA THR A 300 -11.13 -12.81 -3.46
C THR A 300 -11.88 -13.93 -2.72
N GLY A 301 -12.42 -13.63 -1.54
CA GLY A 301 -13.27 -14.56 -0.80
C GLY A 301 -14.50 -14.97 -1.60
N ASP A 302 -15.23 -14.01 -2.17
CA ASP A 302 -16.41 -14.26 -3.02
C ASP A 302 -16.07 -15.13 -4.24
N GLU A 303 -14.95 -14.83 -4.91
CA GLU A 303 -14.47 -15.59 -6.09
C GLU A 303 -14.13 -17.05 -5.77
N HIS A 304 -13.75 -17.35 -4.52
CA HIS A 304 -13.32 -18.67 -4.07
C HIS A 304 -14.28 -19.34 -3.06
N GLY A 305 -15.43 -18.72 -2.78
CA GLY A 305 -16.42 -19.26 -1.84
C GLY A 305 -15.94 -19.28 -0.38
N ILE A 306 -15.19 -18.27 0.04
CA ILE A 306 -14.67 -18.07 1.38
C ILE A 306 -15.37 -16.87 2.01
N ASP A 307 -16.06 -17.07 3.12
CA ASP A 307 -16.66 -15.96 3.88
C ASP A 307 -15.57 -15.12 4.55
N THR A 308 -15.71 -13.78 4.47
CA THR A 308 -14.77 -12.80 5.02
C THR A 308 -15.45 -11.78 5.94
N PRO A 309 -16.22 -12.21 6.95
CA PRO A 309 -17.09 -11.33 7.72
C PRO A 309 -16.35 -10.20 8.45
N PHE A 310 -15.08 -10.40 8.83
CA PHE A 310 -14.29 -9.36 9.50
C PHE A 310 -13.77 -8.32 8.50
N ASN A 311 -13.27 -8.73 7.34
CA ASN A 311 -12.86 -7.80 6.29
C ASN A 311 -14.06 -7.03 5.74
N ASP A 312 -15.22 -7.68 5.53
CA ASP A 312 -16.46 -7.02 5.14
C ASP A 312 -16.88 -5.98 6.18
N LYS A 313 -16.75 -6.30 7.47
CA LYS A 313 -17.09 -5.37 8.56
C LYS A 313 -16.16 -4.16 8.58
N VAL A 314 -14.86 -4.33 8.34
CA VAL A 314 -13.93 -3.19 8.19
C VAL A 314 -14.36 -2.30 7.03
N VAL A 315 -14.69 -2.88 5.86
CA VAL A 315 -15.17 -2.12 4.69
C VAL A 315 -16.46 -1.37 5.01
N GLU A 316 -17.42 -2.02 5.68
CA GLU A 316 -18.69 -1.41 6.10
C GLU A 316 -18.45 -0.21 7.03
N ILE A 317 -17.64 -0.39 8.09
CA ILE A 317 -17.37 0.65 9.09
C ILE A 317 -16.64 1.83 8.46
N VAL A 318 -15.53 1.58 7.78
CA VAL A 318 -14.71 2.66 7.19
C VAL A 318 -15.51 3.43 6.14
N THR A 319 -16.26 2.74 5.29
CA THR A 319 -17.18 3.39 4.33
C THR A 319 -18.29 4.19 5.05
N GLY A 320 -18.79 3.69 6.17
CA GLY A 320 -19.77 4.40 7.01
C GLY A 320 -19.20 5.69 7.60
N ILE A 321 -17.92 5.68 8.02
CA ILE A 321 -17.20 6.88 8.50
C ILE A 321 -17.01 7.87 7.35
N GLU A 322 -16.54 7.43 6.19
CA GLU A 322 -16.39 8.27 4.98
C GLU A 322 -17.68 9.00 4.60
N GLN A 323 -18.82 8.34 4.82
CA GLN A 323 -20.16 8.88 4.52
C GLN A 323 -20.76 9.72 5.67
N GLY A 324 -20.03 9.87 6.78
CA GLY A 324 -20.53 10.58 7.97
C GLY A 324 -21.68 9.86 8.70
N LYS A 325 -21.87 8.56 8.47
CA LYS A 325 -22.90 7.72 9.11
C LYS A 325 -22.43 7.12 10.43
N LEU A 326 -21.11 6.93 10.57
CA LEU A 326 -20.48 6.38 11.76
C LEU A 326 -19.44 7.37 12.30
N PRO A 327 -19.20 7.42 13.61
CA PRO A 327 -18.14 8.23 14.19
C PRO A 327 -16.77 7.64 13.91
N LEU A 328 -15.72 8.46 13.97
CA LEU A 328 -14.33 8.02 13.88
C LEU A 328 -13.80 7.77 15.30
N ASP A 329 -14.22 6.70 15.95
CA ASP A 329 -13.80 6.35 17.30
C ASP A 329 -13.95 4.86 17.62
N MET A 330 -13.49 4.47 18.82
CA MET A 330 -13.49 3.07 19.32
C MET A 330 -14.88 2.46 19.53
N SER A 331 -15.96 3.23 19.53
CA SER A 331 -17.33 2.68 19.68
C SER A 331 -17.69 1.73 18.54
N ASN A 332 -17.07 1.91 17.36
CA ASN A 332 -17.25 1.04 16.21
C ASN A 332 -16.83 -0.42 16.46
N LEU A 333 -15.96 -0.64 17.46
CA LEU A 333 -15.53 -2.00 17.83
C LEU A 333 -16.73 -2.91 18.22
N ALA A 334 -17.82 -2.33 18.73
CA ALA A 334 -19.04 -3.08 19.05
C ALA A 334 -19.70 -3.68 17.79
N LEU A 335 -19.51 -3.10 16.61
CA LEU A 335 -20.12 -3.60 15.37
C LEU A 335 -19.57 -4.97 14.95
N PHE A 336 -18.36 -5.31 15.39
CA PHE A 336 -17.78 -6.64 15.14
C PHE A 336 -18.47 -7.77 15.92
N ASP A 337 -19.36 -7.47 16.90
CA ASP A 337 -20.16 -8.50 17.60
C ASP A 337 -21.15 -9.20 16.68
N SER A 338 -21.47 -8.61 15.53
CA SER A 338 -22.30 -9.23 14.50
C SER A 338 -21.55 -10.22 13.60
N CYS A 339 -20.20 -10.25 13.66
CA CYS A 339 -19.41 -11.21 12.90
C CYS A 339 -19.51 -12.59 13.56
N GLU A 340 -19.76 -13.61 12.76
CA GLU A 340 -19.68 -14.98 13.24
C GLU A 340 -18.20 -15.37 13.35
N PHE A 341 -17.78 -15.59 14.59
CA PHE A 341 -16.46 -16.12 14.87
C PHE A 341 -16.43 -17.59 14.44
N PRO A 342 -15.56 -18.00 13.51
CA PRO A 342 -15.53 -19.38 13.01
C PRO A 342 -15.19 -20.41 14.11
N TYR A 343 -14.75 -19.95 15.29
CA TYR A 343 -14.45 -20.77 16.46
C TYR A 343 -14.94 -20.10 17.75
N GLU A 344 -15.40 -20.91 18.73
CA GLU A 344 -15.85 -20.42 20.05
C GLU A 344 -14.70 -19.88 20.94
N LEU A 345 -13.54 -19.61 20.37
CA LEU A 345 -12.29 -19.29 21.06
C LEU A 345 -12.30 -17.94 21.79
N TYR A 346 -13.23 -17.06 21.43
CA TYR A 346 -13.30 -15.71 21.99
C TYR A 346 -14.37 -15.53 23.08
N LYS A 347 -15.17 -16.55 23.39
CA LYS A 347 -16.28 -16.47 24.37
C LYS A 347 -15.83 -16.63 25.84
N LYS A 348 -14.70 -16.02 26.24
CA LYS A 348 -14.31 -15.97 27.63
C LYS A 348 -14.21 -14.57 28.17
#